data_37b334f5fbeccde8eb96471b36e284c4
#
_entry.id   37b334f5fbeccde8eb96471b36e284c4
#
_cell.length_a   1.000
_cell.length_b   1.000
_cell.length_c   1.000
_cell.angle_alpha   90.00
_cell.angle_beta   90.00
_cell.angle_gamma   90.00
#
_symmetry.space_group_name_H-M   'P 1'
#
loop_
_entity.id
_entity.type
_entity.pdbx_description
1 polymer ?
#
loop_
_entity_poly.entity_id
_entity_poly.type
_entity_poly.pdbx_seq_one_letter_code
_entity_poly.pdbx_strand_id
1 'polypeptide(L)'
;SSDLWRDLTLSDVRYEQPGVAVKAGNLHLAVGLECLWNSSVCINDLALKDIQVNIDSKKMPPSEQVEEEEDSGPLDLSTPYPITLTRVALDNVNVKIDDTTVSVMDFTSGLNWQEKTLTLKPTSLKGLLIALPKVAEAAQEEVVEPKIENPQPEEKPLGETLKDLFSRPVLPEMTDVHLPLNLNIEEFKGEQLRVTGDTDITVSTMLLKVSSIDGNTKLDALDIDSSQGIVNASGTAQLSDNWPVDITLNSTLNVEPLKGEKVKLKVGGALREQLEIGVNLSGPVDMDLRAQTRLAEAGLPLNVEVNSKQLYWPFTGEKQYQADDLKLKLTGKMTDYAISMRTAVKGQEIPPATITLDAKGNEQQVNLDKLTVAALEGKTELKALLDWQQAISWRGELTLNGINTAKEIPEWPSKLNGLIKTRGSLYGGTWQMEVPELKLTGNVKQNKVNVDGTLKGNSYMQWMIPGLHLELGPNSAEVKGELGVKDLNLDATINAPGLDNALPGLGGTAKGLVKVRGTVEAPQLLADITARGLRWQELSVAQVRVEGDIKSTDQIAGKLDVRVEQISQPDVNINLVTLNAKGSEKQHELQLRIQGEPV
;
A
#
# COMPACT_ATOMS: atom_id res chain seq x y z
N SER A 1 -70.29 -18.53 14.10
CA SER A 1 -69.43 -19.02 13.02
C SER A 1 -68.80 -17.90 12.10
N SER A 2 -68.97 -16.65 12.47
CA SER A 2 -68.42 -15.54 11.70
C SER A 2 -67.00 -15.14 12.11
N ASP A 3 -66.45 -15.72 13.17
CA ASP A 3 -65.17 -15.27 13.73
C ASP A 3 -63.93 -16.00 13.15
N LEU A 4 -64.14 -17.14 12.51
CA LEU A 4 -63.04 -17.96 11.96
C LEU A 4 -62.25 -17.27 10.84
N TRP A 5 -62.81 -16.30 10.14
CA TRP A 5 -62.19 -15.56 9.06
C TRP A 5 -61.54 -14.24 9.52
N ARG A 6 -61.81 -13.81 10.76
CA ARG A 6 -61.26 -12.60 11.34
C ARG A 6 -59.95 -12.83 12.11
N ASP A 7 -59.81 -14.04 12.68
CA ASP A 7 -58.70 -14.40 13.54
C ASP A 7 -58.40 -15.89 13.35
N LEU A 8 -57.33 -16.21 12.68
CA LEU A 8 -56.86 -17.56 12.38
C LEU A 8 -55.56 -17.83 13.12
N THR A 9 -55.54 -18.87 13.94
CA THR A 9 -54.30 -19.36 14.55
C THR A 9 -54.06 -20.81 14.12
N LEU A 10 -52.87 -21.07 13.58
CA LEU A 10 -52.41 -22.41 13.23
C LEU A 10 -51.20 -22.75 14.08
N SER A 11 -51.14 -23.97 14.58
CA SER A 11 -50.00 -24.48 15.35
C SER A 11 -49.37 -25.67 14.64
N ASP A 12 -48.05 -25.85 14.80
CA ASP A 12 -47.28 -26.96 14.23
C ASP A 12 -47.46 -27.14 12.72
N VAL A 13 -47.39 -26.03 11.98
CA VAL A 13 -47.47 -26.06 10.52
C VAL A 13 -46.18 -26.66 9.95
N ARG A 14 -46.32 -27.65 9.06
CA ARG A 14 -45.19 -28.30 8.40
C ARG A 14 -45.42 -28.37 6.89
N TYR A 15 -44.37 -28.08 6.15
CA TYR A 15 -44.36 -28.24 4.70
C TYR A 15 -43.03 -28.84 4.29
N GLU A 16 -43.07 -29.91 3.50
CA GLU A 16 -41.88 -30.60 3.03
C GLU A 16 -42.03 -30.91 1.54
N GLN A 17 -40.96 -30.55 0.80
CA GLN A 17 -40.78 -30.93 -0.62
C GLN A 17 -39.30 -31.25 -0.85
N PRO A 18 -38.93 -31.89 -1.98
CA PRO A 18 -37.54 -32.16 -2.27
C PRO A 18 -36.69 -30.89 -2.21
N GLY A 19 -35.71 -30.85 -1.32
CA GLY A 19 -34.83 -29.71 -1.09
C GLY A 19 -35.36 -28.59 -0.22
N VAL A 20 -36.62 -28.59 0.21
CA VAL A 20 -37.21 -27.54 1.07
C VAL A 20 -38.02 -28.15 2.22
N ALA A 21 -37.70 -27.81 3.45
CA ALA A 21 -38.47 -28.17 4.63
C ALA A 21 -38.76 -26.89 5.44
N VAL A 22 -40.04 -26.66 5.73
CA VAL A 22 -40.51 -25.51 6.52
C VAL A 22 -41.29 -26.00 7.71
N LYS A 23 -40.98 -25.48 8.89
CA LYS A 23 -41.74 -25.71 10.13
C LYS A 23 -42.05 -24.37 10.77
N ALA A 24 -43.26 -24.16 11.22
CA ALA A 24 -43.67 -23.00 12.00
C ALA A 24 -44.44 -23.45 13.24
N GLY A 25 -43.97 -23.05 14.43
CA GLY A 25 -44.60 -23.39 15.69
C GLY A 25 -45.98 -22.77 15.81
N ASN A 26 -46.09 -21.48 15.53
CA ASN A 26 -47.35 -20.76 15.53
C ASN A 26 -47.43 -19.78 14.35
N LEU A 27 -48.57 -19.71 13.70
CA LEU A 27 -48.98 -18.70 12.74
C LEU A 27 -50.29 -18.08 13.20
N HIS A 28 -50.30 -16.76 13.36
CA HIS A 28 -51.48 -15.99 13.69
C HIS A 28 -51.76 -14.98 12.59
N LEU A 29 -52.97 -14.92 12.10
CA LEU A 29 -53.45 -14.00 11.07
C LEU A 29 -54.78 -13.39 11.49
N ALA A 30 -54.82 -12.09 11.69
CA ALA A 30 -56.02 -11.32 11.94
C ALA A 30 -56.33 -10.37 10.80
N VAL A 31 -57.50 -10.49 10.19
CA VAL A 31 -57.91 -9.69 9.01
C VAL A 31 -59.02 -8.71 9.41
N GLY A 32 -58.86 -7.47 9.00
CA GLY A 32 -59.83 -6.38 9.19
C GLY A 32 -60.88 -6.36 8.08
N LEU A 33 -61.96 -7.12 8.23
CA LEU A 33 -63.01 -7.23 7.21
C LEU A 33 -63.77 -5.90 7.00
N GLU A 34 -63.75 -4.99 7.94
CA GLU A 34 -64.30 -3.64 7.86
C GLU A 34 -63.66 -2.79 6.78
N CYS A 35 -62.40 -3.04 6.44
CA CYS A 35 -61.66 -2.33 5.40
C CYS A 35 -62.23 -2.62 4.01
N LEU A 36 -62.82 -3.76 3.78
CA LEU A 36 -63.41 -4.12 2.48
C LEU A 36 -64.55 -3.19 2.07
N TRP A 37 -65.26 -2.59 3.04
CA TRP A 37 -66.28 -1.58 2.76
C TRP A 37 -65.69 -0.28 2.17
N ASN A 38 -64.41 -0.03 2.44
CA ASN A 38 -63.67 1.12 1.92
C ASN A 38 -62.79 0.73 0.75
N SER A 39 -63.04 -0.41 0.10
CA SER A 39 -62.24 -0.95 -1.01
C SER A 39 -60.74 -1.03 -0.65
N SER A 40 -60.42 -1.48 0.56
CA SER A 40 -59.04 -1.67 1.03
C SER A 40 -58.85 -3.03 1.68
N VAL A 41 -57.63 -3.54 1.74
CA VAL A 41 -57.23 -4.79 2.38
C VAL A 41 -56.49 -4.48 3.67
N CYS A 42 -57.05 -4.93 4.82
CA CYS A 42 -56.39 -4.72 6.09
C CYS A 42 -56.04 -6.08 6.73
N ILE A 43 -54.79 -6.25 7.04
CA ILE A 43 -54.25 -7.32 7.88
C ILE A 43 -53.83 -6.66 9.19
N ASN A 44 -54.60 -6.92 10.26
CA ASN A 44 -54.37 -6.26 11.54
C ASN A 44 -53.18 -6.86 12.27
N ASP A 45 -52.98 -8.17 12.18
CA ASP A 45 -51.84 -8.88 12.77
C ASP A 45 -51.46 -10.08 11.91
N LEU A 46 -50.18 -10.18 11.63
CA LEU A 46 -49.54 -11.35 11.05
C LEU A 46 -48.34 -11.72 11.92
N ALA A 47 -48.49 -12.72 12.75
CA ALA A 47 -47.42 -13.15 13.63
C ALA A 47 -47.02 -14.61 13.34
N LEU A 48 -45.71 -14.81 13.22
CA LEU A 48 -45.09 -16.10 12.97
C LEU A 48 -44.05 -16.35 14.05
N LYS A 49 -44.13 -17.54 14.67
CA LYS A 49 -43.22 -17.89 15.75
C LYS A 49 -42.59 -19.26 15.54
N ASP A 50 -41.34 -19.38 15.98
CA ASP A 50 -40.53 -20.60 15.90
C ASP A 50 -40.47 -21.17 14.48
N ILE A 51 -40.02 -20.33 13.56
CA ILE A 51 -39.88 -20.68 12.13
C ILE A 51 -38.54 -21.36 11.90
N GLN A 52 -38.57 -22.51 11.27
CA GLN A 52 -37.39 -23.23 10.77
C GLN A 52 -37.57 -23.50 9.29
N VAL A 53 -36.64 -22.98 8.48
CA VAL A 53 -36.57 -23.23 7.04
C VAL A 53 -35.24 -23.89 6.73
N ASN A 54 -35.29 -25.04 6.07
CA ASN A 54 -34.07 -25.71 5.59
C ASN A 54 -34.17 -25.89 4.08
N ILE A 55 -33.22 -25.32 3.37
CA ILE A 55 -33.12 -25.35 1.92
C ILE A 55 -31.82 -26.07 1.57
N ASP A 56 -31.93 -27.17 0.84
CA ASP A 56 -30.80 -27.93 0.27
C ASP A 56 -30.89 -27.83 -1.26
N SER A 57 -30.10 -26.95 -1.82
CA SER A 57 -30.14 -26.65 -3.27
C SER A 57 -29.82 -27.88 -4.12
N LYS A 58 -29.03 -28.81 -3.59
CA LYS A 58 -28.62 -30.05 -4.29
C LYS A 58 -29.76 -31.06 -4.44
N LYS A 59 -30.81 -30.91 -3.62
CA LYS A 59 -32.00 -31.78 -3.64
C LYS A 59 -33.20 -31.17 -4.34
N MET A 60 -33.10 -29.94 -4.79
CA MET A 60 -34.15 -29.29 -5.56
C MET A 60 -34.22 -29.90 -6.97
N PRO A 61 -35.43 -30.13 -7.52
CA PRO A 61 -35.58 -30.51 -8.90
C PRO A 61 -34.97 -29.40 -9.80
N PRO A 62 -34.38 -29.77 -10.95
CA PRO A 62 -33.88 -28.77 -11.87
C PRO A 62 -35.00 -27.82 -12.24
N SER A 63 -34.78 -26.51 -12.13
CA SER A 63 -35.76 -25.52 -12.55
C SER A 63 -36.03 -25.73 -14.05
N GLU A 64 -37.25 -25.91 -14.45
CA GLU A 64 -37.64 -25.74 -15.84
C GLU A 64 -37.17 -24.33 -16.21
N GLN A 65 -36.34 -24.24 -17.29
CA GLN A 65 -35.98 -22.94 -17.85
C GLN A 65 -37.28 -22.28 -18.28
N VAL A 66 -37.74 -21.32 -17.51
CA VAL A 66 -38.73 -20.37 -17.97
C VAL A 66 -38.02 -19.65 -19.11
N GLU A 67 -38.47 -19.86 -20.33
CA GLU A 67 -38.07 -19.03 -21.46
C GLU A 67 -38.26 -17.59 -21.03
N GLU A 68 -37.16 -16.81 -21.00
CA GLU A 68 -37.23 -15.37 -20.77
C GLU A 68 -38.16 -14.82 -21.85
N GLU A 69 -39.38 -14.48 -21.49
CA GLU A 69 -40.24 -13.68 -22.33
C GLU A 69 -39.55 -12.34 -22.55
N GLU A 70 -39.01 -12.16 -23.76
CA GLU A 70 -38.50 -10.87 -24.19
C GLU A 70 -39.58 -9.81 -24.03
N ASP A 71 -39.19 -8.72 -23.37
CA ASP A 71 -39.87 -7.42 -23.36
C ASP A 71 -41.19 -7.32 -22.58
N SER A 72 -41.18 -7.63 -21.30
CA SER A 72 -42.14 -7.02 -20.38
C SER A 72 -41.66 -5.59 -20.11
N GLY A 73 -42.39 -4.57 -20.58
CA GLY A 73 -42.16 -3.17 -20.28
C GLY A 73 -41.92 -2.88 -18.78
N PRO A 74 -41.61 -1.67 -18.36
CA PRO A 74 -41.21 -1.37 -16.99
C PRO A 74 -42.21 -1.95 -16.00
N LEU A 75 -41.71 -2.77 -15.06
CA LEU A 75 -42.51 -3.47 -14.04
C LEU A 75 -43.30 -2.42 -13.25
N ASP A 76 -44.63 -2.42 -13.38
CA ASP A 76 -45.50 -1.53 -12.59
C ASP A 76 -46.03 -2.31 -11.38
N LEU A 77 -45.48 -1.98 -10.19
CA LEU A 77 -45.89 -2.57 -8.91
C LEU A 77 -46.97 -1.75 -8.20
N SER A 78 -47.90 -1.16 -8.95
CA SER A 78 -49.03 -0.45 -8.35
C SER A 78 -50.07 -1.42 -7.83
N THR A 79 -50.70 -1.07 -6.69
CA THR A 79 -51.84 -1.79 -6.17
C THR A 79 -53.15 -1.05 -6.46
N PRO A 80 -54.19 -1.74 -7.01
CA PRO A 80 -55.47 -1.11 -7.29
C PRO A 80 -56.28 -0.77 -6.03
N TYR A 81 -55.92 -1.37 -4.90
CA TYR A 81 -56.57 -1.13 -3.61
C TYR A 81 -55.52 -0.91 -2.54
N PRO A 82 -55.73 0.01 -1.58
CA PRO A 82 -54.81 0.17 -0.45
C PRO A 82 -54.69 -1.12 0.35
N ILE A 83 -53.44 -1.51 0.66
CA ILE A 83 -53.14 -2.68 1.49
C ILE A 83 -52.45 -2.16 2.76
N THR A 84 -53.01 -2.50 3.92
CA THR A 84 -52.43 -2.14 5.21
C THR A 84 -52.17 -3.40 6.02
N LEU A 85 -50.90 -3.60 6.41
CA LEU A 85 -50.49 -4.55 7.43
C LEU A 85 -50.16 -3.75 8.69
N THR A 86 -51.02 -3.79 9.67
CA THR A 86 -50.84 -2.98 10.88
C THR A 86 -49.67 -3.46 11.70
N ARG A 87 -49.52 -4.79 11.80
CA ARG A 87 -48.43 -5.43 12.50
C ARG A 87 -48.00 -6.71 11.78
N VAL A 88 -46.69 -6.82 11.54
CA VAL A 88 -46.01 -8.07 11.16
C VAL A 88 -45.00 -8.38 12.26
N ALA A 89 -45.04 -9.59 12.81
CA ALA A 89 -44.12 -10.02 13.84
C ALA A 89 -43.54 -11.40 13.50
N LEU A 90 -42.23 -11.50 13.56
CA LEU A 90 -41.49 -12.76 13.44
C LEU A 90 -40.71 -12.97 14.74
N ASP A 91 -40.89 -14.09 15.39
CA ASP A 91 -40.21 -14.44 16.63
C ASP A 91 -39.51 -15.79 16.42
N ASN A 92 -38.21 -15.82 16.68
CA ASN A 92 -37.35 -16.99 16.58
C ASN A 92 -37.36 -17.64 15.17
N VAL A 93 -36.82 -16.96 14.19
CA VAL A 93 -36.70 -17.46 12.82
C VAL A 93 -35.29 -18.01 12.59
N ASN A 94 -35.22 -19.22 12.03
CA ASN A 94 -33.96 -19.86 11.66
C ASN A 94 -34.08 -20.42 10.24
N VAL A 95 -33.26 -19.91 9.34
CA VAL A 95 -33.20 -20.29 7.93
C VAL A 95 -31.83 -20.85 7.63
N LYS A 96 -31.75 -22.08 7.21
CA LYS A 96 -30.53 -22.71 6.72
C LYS A 96 -30.64 -22.91 5.21
N ILE A 97 -29.71 -22.33 4.47
CA ILE A 97 -29.59 -22.47 3.02
C ILE A 97 -28.19 -23.06 2.74
N ASP A 98 -28.18 -24.34 2.38
CA ASP A 98 -26.93 -25.10 2.23
C ASP A 98 -26.01 -24.96 3.49
N ASP A 99 -24.87 -24.29 3.36
CA ASP A 99 -23.92 -24.05 4.44
C ASP A 99 -24.09 -22.68 5.11
N THR A 100 -25.02 -21.86 4.65
CA THR A 100 -25.33 -20.54 5.23
C THR A 100 -26.49 -20.66 6.22
N THR A 101 -26.33 -20.08 7.39
CA THR A 101 -27.39 -19.99 8.38
C THR A 101 -27.76 -18.53 8.64
N VAL A 102 -29.07 -18.23 8.59
CA VAL A 102 -29.62 -16.92 8.95
C VAL A 102 -30.59 -17.11 10.09
N SER A 103 -30.37 -16.45 11.22
CA SER A 103 -31.29 -16.48 12.35
C SER A 103 -31.67 -15.07 12.77
N VAL A 104 -32.92 -14.90 13.17
CA VAL A 104 -33.53 -13.66 13.67
C VAL A 104 -34.24 -13.96 14.97
N MET A 105 -33.94 -13.22 16.03
CA MET A 105 -34.61 -13.39 17.32
C MET A 105 -35.98 -12.76 17.31
N ASP A 106 -36.07 -11.50 16.89
CA ASP A 106 -37.32 -10.74 16.88
C ASP A 106 -37.31 -9.77 15.69
N PHE A 107 -38.44 -9.73 14.99
CA PHE A 107 -38.68 -8.74 13.93
C PHE A 107 -40.13 -8.26 14.07
N THR A 108 -40.29 -6.94 14.10
CA THR A 108 -41.60 -6.31 14.07
C THR A 108 -41.63 -5.20 13.04
N SER A 109 -42.72 -5.11 12.28
CA SER A 109 -42.92 -4.10 11.26
C SER A 109 -44.40 -3.84 11.05
N GLY A 110 -44.69 -2.84 10.27
CA GLY A 110 -45.98 -2.58 9.64
C GLY A 110 -45.78 -2.11 8.22
N LEU A 111 -46.80 -2.20 7.42
CA LEU A 111 -46.74 -1.86 6.00
C LEU A 111 -48.01 -1.13 5.57
N ASN A 112 -47.82 -0.10 4.76
CA ASN A 112 -48.90 0.55 4.02
C ASN A 112 -48.53 0.65 2.56
N TRP A 113 -49.31 0.04 1.68
CA TRP A 113 -49.08 0.06 0.24
C TRP A 113 -50.30 0.67 -0.44
N GLN A 114 -50.12 1.85 -1.02
CA GLN A 114 -51.16 2.58 -1.70
C GLN A 114 -50.65 3.05 -3.06
N GLU A 115 -51.37 2.64 -4.12
CA GLU A 115 -50.95 2.89 -5.49
C GLU A 115 -49.47 2.43 -5.70
N LYS A 116 -48.58 3.35 -6.04
CA LYS A 116 -47.17 3.08 -6.24
C LYS A 116 -46.31 3.30 -4.97
N THR A 117 -46.93 3.67 -3.84
CA THR A 117 -46.16 4.04 -2.65
C THR A 117 -46.24 2.95 -1.58
N LEU A 118 -45.11 2.35 -1.27
CA LEU A 118 -44.91 1.39 -0.20
C LEU A 118 -44.25 2.10 0.99
N THR A 119 -44.97 2.15 2.12
CA THR A 119 -44.47 2.71 3.37
C THR A 119 -44.25 1.60 4.39
N LEU A 120 -43.01 1.40 4.81
CA LEU A 120 -42.68 0.60 6.00
C LEU A 120 -42.84 1.48 7.23
N LYS A 121 -43.69 1.05 8.13
CA LYS A 121 -43.90 1.67 9.45
C LYS A 121 -42.68 1.41 10.34
N PRO A 122 -42.58 2.03 11.51
CA PRO A 122 -41.44 1.77 12.39
C PRO A 122 -41.17 0.28 12.55
N THR A 123 -39.99 -0.15 12.12
CA THR A 123 -39.55 -1.54 12.03
C THR A 123 -38.44 -1.79 13.04
N SER A 124 -38.48 -2.88 13.73
CA SER A 124 -37.45 -3.34 14.66
C SER A 124 -36.94 -4.73 14.26
N LEU A 125 -35.63 -4.89 14.18
CA LEU A 125 -34.96 -6.16 13.94
C LEU A 125 -33.94 -6.42 15.04
N LYS A 126 -34.08 -7.52 15.77
CA LYS A 126 -33.18 -7.85 16.87
C LYS A 126 -32.56 -9.23 16.70
N GLY A 127 -31.28 -9.33 16.99
CA GLY A 127 -30.57 -10.59 17.04
C GLY A 127 -30.45 -11.28 15.68
N LEU A 128 -30.16 -10.51 14.59
CA LEU A 128 -29.84 -11.09 13.30
C LEU A 128 -28.45 -11.71 13.37
N LEU A 129 -28.34 -13.00 13.05
CA LEU A 129 -27.06 -13.67 12.80
C LEU A 129 -27.06 -14.25 11.39
N ILE A 130 -26.07 -13.87 10.60
CA ILE A 130 -25.77 -14.48 9.30
C ILE A 130 -24.42 -15.21 9.45
N ALA A 131 -24.46 -16.53 9.43
CA ALA A 131 -23.27 -17.36 9.48
C ALA A 131 -22.96 -17.87 8.06
N LEU A 132 -21.91 -17.32 7.46
CA LEU A 132 -21.39 -17.73 6.15
C LEU A 132 -20.40 -18.89 6.34
N PRO A 133 -20.29 -19.80 5.36
CA PRO A 133 -19.24 -20.81 5.38
C PRO A 133 -17.87 -20.14 5.35
N LYS A 134 -16.95 -20.60 6.18
CA LYS A 134 -15.54 -20.17 6.06
C LYS A 134 -14.94 -20.79 4.80
N VAL A 135 -14.26 -19.99 4.00
CA VAL A 135 -13.41 -20.52 2.93
C VAL A 135 -12.34 -21.37 3.61
N ALA A 136 -12.34 -22.69 3.34
CA ALA A 136 -11.29 -23.55 3.87
C ALA A 136 -9.94 -22.97 3.44
N GLU A 137 -9.09 -22.61 4.41
CA GLU A 137 -7.68 -22.34 4.11
C GLU A 137 -7.18 -23.53 3.30
N ALA A 138 -6.81 -23.31 2.05
CA ALA A 138 -6.16 -24.31 1.24
C ALA A 138 -4.97 -24.83 2.07
N ALA A 139 -5.02 -26.08 2.46
CA ALA A 139 -3.95 -26.74 3.21
C ALA A 139 -2.64 -26.32 2.56
N GLN A 140 -1.69 -25.85 3.38
CA GLN A 140 -0.33 -25.58 2.92
C GLN A 140 0.17 -26.85 2.20
N GLU A 141 0.09 -26.83 0.89
CA GLU A 141 0.73 -27.87 0.09
C GLU A 141 2.22 -27.76 0.32
N GLU A 142 2.82 -28.89 0.69
CA GLU A 142 4.25 -29.14 0.71
C GLU A 142 4.89 -28.53 -0.54
N VAL A 143 6.02 -27.88 -0.33
CA VAL A 143 6.88 -27.34 -1.37
C VAL A 143 7.19 -28.43 -2.42
N VAL A 144 6.37 -28.51 -3.44
CA VAL A 144 6.65 -29.30 -4.64
C VAL A 144 7.46 -28.41 -5.58
N GLU A 145 8.61 -28.91 -6.04
CA GLU A 145 9.46 -28.26 -7.04
C GLU A 145 8.64 -27.69 -8.20
N PRO A 146 9.00 -26.52 -8.75
CA PRO A 146 8.19 -25.85 -9.75
C PRO A 146 8.09 -26.69 -11.02
N LYS A 147 6.93 -27.32 -11.23
CA LYS A 147 6.52 -27.75 -12.56
C LYS A 147 6.33 -26.50 -13.41
N ILE A 148 6.93 -26.50 -14.58
CA ILE A 148 6.74 -25.51 -15.63
C ILE A 148 5.23 -25.45 -15.93
N GLU A 149 4.54 -24.49 -15.34
CA GLU A 149 3.15 -24.19 -15.66
C GLU A 149 3.07 -23.51 -17.03
N ASN A 150 2.04 -23.88 -17.77
CA ASN A 150 1.63 -23.23 -19.02
C ASN A 150 1.57 -21.69 -18.84
N PRO A 151 1.91 -20.92 -19.88
CA PRO A 151 1.87 -19.48 -19.79
C PRO A 151 0.47 -19.03 -19.35
N GLN A 152 0.39 -18.40 -18.17
CA GLN A 152 -0.78 -17.64 -17.78
C GLN A 152 -1.08 -16.62 -18.90
N PRO A 153 -2.34 -16.30 -19.19
CA PRO A 153 -2.65 -15.26 -20.15
C PRO A 153 -1.85 -14.01 -19.78
N GLU A 154 -1.06 -13.49 -20.70
CA GLU A 154 -0.22 -12.30 -20.49
C GLU A 154 -1.10 -11.20 -19.92
N GLU A 155 -0.89 -10.84 -18.66
CA GLU A 155 -1.57 -9.71 -18.05
C GLU A 155 -1.21 -8.46 -18.88
N LYS A 156 -2.24 -7.73 -19.32
CA LYS A 156 -2.01 -6.48 -20.05
C LYS A 156 -1.11 -5.54 -19.25
N PRO A 157 -0.13 -4.91 -19.89
CA PRO A 157 0.72 -3.93 -19.22
C PRO A 157 -0.11 -2.87 -18.48
N LEU A 158 0.37 -2.43 -17.31
CA LEU A 158 -0.32 -1.44 -16.48
C LEU A 158 -0.70 -0.18 -17.28
N GLY A 159 0.21 0.32 -18.13
CA GLY A 159 -0.02 1.50 -18.95
C GLY A 159 -1.12 1.32 -19.98
N GLU A 160 -1.28 0.13 -20.57
CA GLU A 160 -2.39 -0.17 -21.48
C GLU A 160 -3.71 -0.27 -20.72
N THR A 161 -3.71 -0.91 -19.55
CA THR A 161 -4.91 -1.02 -18.70
C THR A 161 -5.40 0.36 -18.26
N LEU A 162 -4.51 1.24 -17.81
CA LEU A 162 -4.87 2.60 -17.41
C LEU A 162 -5.32 3.45 -18.60
N LYS A 163 -4.67 3.30 -19.76
CA LYS A 163 -5.07 3.98 -20.99
C LYS A 163 -6.47 3.56 -21.43
N ASP A 164 -6.77 2.27 -21.42
CA ASP A 164 -8.10 1.75 -21.74
C ASP A 164 -9.15 2.29 -20.75
N LEU A 165 -8.82 2.31 -19.46
CA LEU A 165 -9.71 2.81 -18.41
C LEU A 165 -10.05 4.29 -18.60
N PHE A 166 -9.07 5.16 -18.87
CA PHE A 166 -9.28 6.59 -18.99
C PHE A 166 -9.58 7.07 -20.41
N SER A 167 -9.54 6.18 -21.43
CA SER A 167 -9.97 6.52 -22.79
C SER A 167 -11.47 6.79 -22.90
N ARG A 168 -12.25 6.33 -21.96
CA ARG A 168 -13.70 6.47 -21.86
C ARG A 168 -14.09 7.06 -20.51
N PRO A 169 -15.33 7.58 -20.36
CA PRO A 169 -15.84 7.99 -19.06
C PRO A 169 -15.75 6.87 -18.02
N VAL A 170 -15.37 7.21 -16.78
CA VAL A 170 -15.38 6.28 -15.65
C VAL A 170 -16.83 5.92 -15.29
N LEU A 171 -17.73 6.90 -15.36
CA LEU A 171 -19.15 6.68 -15.24
C LEU A 171 -19.69 6.26 -16.60
N PRO A 172 -20.20 5.02 -16.77
CA PRO A 172 -20.84 4.61 -18.03
C PRO A 172 -22.08 5.44 -18.32
N GLU A 173 -22.54 5.41 -19.57
CA GLU A 173 -23.87 5.96 -19.88
C GLU A 173 -24.92 5.21 -19.05
N MET A 174 -25.54 5.93 -18.15
CA MET A 174 -26.58 5.38 -17.30
C MET A 174 -27.92 5.96 -17.76
N THR A 175 -28.88 5.09 -18.02
CA THR A 175 -30.26 5.50 -18.25
C THR A 175 -30.86 5.95 -16.93
N ASP A 176 -31.85 6.85 -17.00
CA ASP A 176 -32.58 7.24 -15.80
C ASP A 176 -33.26 6.03 -15.19
N VAL A 177 -33.09 5.86 -13.89
CA VAL A 177 -33.68 4.75 -13.15
C VAL A 177 -35.06 5.15 -12.67
N HIS A 178 -36.07 4.50 -13.26
CA HIS A 178 -37.45 4.63 -12.79
C HIS A 178 -37.76 3.47 -11.88
N LEU A 179 -37.86 3.76 -10.59
CA LEU A 179 -38.25 2.72 -9.61
C LEU A 179 -39.68 2.29 -9.90
N PRO A 180 -39.97 0.99 -9.86
CA PRO A 180 -41.33 0.45 -10.12
C PRO A 180 -42.32 0.85 -9.02
N LEU A 181 -41.82 1.32 -7.88
CA LEU A 181 -42.61 1.82 -6.76
C LEU A 181 -41.84 2.89 -5.98
N ASN A 182 -42.57 3.75 -5.31
CA ASN A 182 -42.06 4.65 -4.30
C ASN A 182 -41.87 3.90 -2.97
N LEU A 183 -40.75 4.09 -2.32
CA LEU A 183 -40.41 3.46 -1.05
C LEU A 183 -40.27 4.51 0.05
N ASN A 184 -40.92 4.30 1.18
CA ASN A 184 -40.74 5.14 2.36
C ASN A 184 -40.50 4.23 3.59
N ILE A 185 -39.30 4.27 4.17
CA ILE A 185 -38.95 3.62 5.42
C ILE A 185 -38.96 4.69 6.50
N GLU A 186 -40.07 4.74 7.28
CA GLU A 186 -40.23 5.76 8.33
C GLU A 186 -39.14 5.62 9.40
N GLU A 187 -38.85 4.41 9.81
CA GLU A 187 -37.78 4.10 10.76
C GLU A 187 -37.50 2.58 10.73
N PHE A 188 -36.24 2.21 10.52
CA PHE A 188 -35.77 0.84 10.72
C PHE A 188 -34.70 0.85 11.81
N LYS A 189 -34.95 0.10 12.89
CA LYS A 189 -34.00 -0.11 13.99
C LYS A 189 -33.49 -1.53 13.99
N GLY A 190 -32.17 -1.69 13.94
CA GLY A 190 -31.49 -2.96 14.12
C GLY A 190 -30.73 -3.00 15.45
N GLU A 191 -30.81 -4.10 16.17
CA GLU A 191 -30.06 -4.34 17.40
C GLU A 191 -29.40 -5.72 17.37
N GLN A 192 -28.15 -5.79 17.80
CA GLN A 192 -27.41 -7.07 17.91
C GLN A 192 -27.35 -7.83 16.58
N LEU A 193 -26.94 -7.15 15.51
CA LEU A 193 -26.77 -7.77 14.20
C LEU A 193 -25.34 -8.29 14.07
N ARG A 194 -25.18 -9.51 13.58
CA ARG A 194 -23.87 -10.15 13.43
C ARG A 194 -23.77 -10.92 12.12
N VAL A 195 -22.65 -10.72 11.43
CA VAL A 195 -22.24 -11.54 10.28
C VAL A 195 -20.94 -12.23 10.66
N THR A 196 -20.89 -13.55 10.51
CA THR A 196 -19.71 -14.37 10.79
C THR A 196 -19.28 -15.13 9.55
N GLY A 197 -18.00 -15.38 9.40
CA GLY A 197 -17.41 -16.05 8.26
C GLY A 197 -15.90 -15.84 8.26
N ASP A 198 -15.32 -15.45 7.13
CA ASP A 198 -13.91 -15.05 7.05
C ASP A 198 -13.64 -13.74 7.80
N THR A 199 -14.67 -12.90 7.92
CA THR A 199 -14.62 -11.67 8.73
C THR A 199 -15.85 -11.62 9.65
N ASP A 200 -15.62 -11.37 10.93
CA ASP A 200 -16.68 -11.19 11.92
C ASP A 200 -17.02 -9.71 12.06
N ILE A 201 -18.27 -9.35 11.73
CA ILE A 201 -18.79 -7.99 11.89
C ILE A 201 -19.93 -8.01 12.88
N THR A 202 -19.84 -7.19 13.91
CA THR A 202 -20.90 -7.03 14.90
C THR A 202 -21.39 -5.59 14.87
N VAL A 203 -22.69 -5.39 14.64
CA VAL A 203 -23.38 -4.11 14.72
C VAL A 203 -24.25 -4.13 15.98
N SER A 204 -23.90 -3.26 16.92
CA SER A 204 -24.64 -3.13 18.20
C SER A 204 -26.01 -2.52 17.96
N THR A 205 -26.03 -1.40 17.22
CA THR A 205 -27.25 -0.68 16.85
C THR A 205 -27.16 -0.13 15.44
N MET A 206 -28.29 -0.09 14.76
CA MET A 206 -28.47 0.51 13.44
C MET A 206 -29.80 1.26 13.41
N LEU A 207 -29.80 2.46 12.87
CA LEU A 207 -30.98 3.26 12.54
C LEU A 207 -30.94 3.63 11.07
N LEU A 208 -32.03 3.37 10.34
CA LEU A 208 -32.19 3.80 8.94
C LEU A 208 -33.54 4.51 8.77
N LYS A 209 -33.50 5.69 8.15
CA LYS A 209 -34.66 6.44 7.69
C LYS A 209 -34.39 6.89 6.27
N VAL A 210 -35.17 6.39 5.32
CA VAL A 210 -34.96 6.67 3.90
C VAL A 210 -36.28 6.68 3.15
N SER A 211 -36.40 7.60 2.22
CA SER A 211 -37.53 7.66 1.27
C SER A 211 -37.00 7.81 -0.15
N SER A 212 -37.69 7.19 -1.09
CA SER A 212 -37.44 7.34 -2.53
C SER A 212 -38.78 7.49 -3.23
N ILE A 213 -39.08 8.68 -3.68
CA ILE A 213 -40.35 9.07 -4.29
C ILE A 213 -40.05 9.70 -5.65
N ASP A 214 -40.62 9.11 -6.71
CA ASP A 214 -40.43 9.55 -8.10
C ASP A 214 -38.94 9.74 -8.46
N GLY A 215 -38.08 8.78 -8.04
CA GLY A 215 -36.66 8.81 -8.28
C GLY A 215 -35.85 9.74 -7.36
N ASN A 216 -36.51 10.53 -6.51
CA ASN A 216 -35.87 11.38 -5.52
C ASN A 216 -35.66 10.58 -4.22
N THR A 217 -34.44 10.21 -3.94
CA THR A 217 -34.07 9.47 -2.74
C THR A 217 -33.53 10.43 -1.68
N LYS A 218 -34.08 10.34 -0.47
CA LYS A 218 -33.65 11.09 0.70
C LYS A 218 -33.29 10.12 1.83
N LEU A 219 -32.05 10.12 2.22
CA LEU A 219 -31.55 9.44 3.41
C LEU A 219 -31.58 10.45 4.57
N ASP A 220 -32.61 10.37 5.42
CA ASP A 220 -32.74 11.26 6.58
C ASP A 220 -31.74 10.89 7.67
N ALA A 221 -31.50 9.59 7.88
CA ALA A 221 -30.50 9.10 8.80
C ALA A 221 -30.08 7.66 8.46
N LEU A 222 -28.79 7.42 8.52
CA LEU A 222 -28.17 6.10 8.66
C LEU A 222 -27.16 6.20 9.81
N ASP A 223 -27.51 5.62 10.96
CA ASP A 223 -26.64 5.57 12.13
C ASP A 223 -26.28 4.11 12.41
N ILE A 224 -24.98 3.82 12.46
CA ILE A 224 -24.47 2.46 12.71
C ILE A 224 -23.43 2.55 13.83
N ASP A 225 -23.61 1.75 14.87
CA ASP A 225 -22.60 1.49 15.90
C ASP A 225 -22.15 0.03 15.78
N SER A 226 -20.89 -0.16 15.44
CA SER A 226 -20.32 -1.47 15.18
C SER A 226 -18.98 -1.67 15.88
N SER A 227 -18.52 -2.92 15.90
CA SER A 227 -17.17 -3.25 16.38
C SER A 227 -16.04 -2.55 15.62
N GLN A 228 -16.28 -2.16 14.38
CA GLN A 228 -15.31 -1.48 13.52
C GLN A 228 -15.35 0.05 13.64
N GLY A 229 -16.39 0.60 14.27
CA GLY A 229 -16.56 2.03 14.49
C GLY A 229 -18.01 2.48 14.37
N ILE A 230 -18.17 3.80 14.49
CA ILE A 230 -19.48 4.47 14.43
C ILE A 230 -19.55 5.19 13.08
N VAL A 231 -20.71 5.08 12.41
CA VAL A 231 -20.99 5.77 11.14
C VAL A 231 -22.32 6.48 11.24
N ASN A 232 -22.37 7.74 10.84
CA ASN A 232 -23.58 8.53 10.68
C ASN A 232 -23.59 9.09 9.26
N ALA A 233 -24.66 8.86 8.51
CA ALA A 233 -24.79 9.37 7.16
C ALA A 233 -26.19 9.95 6.92
N SER A 234 -26.26 10.98 6.09
CA SER A 234 -27.50 11.58 5.58
C SER A 234 -27.25 12.16 4.19
N GLY A 235 -28.31 12.39 3.42
CA GLY A 235 -28.15 12.99 2.11
C GLY A 235 -29.34 12.81 1.20
N THR A 236 -29.15 13.27 -0.03
CA THR A 236 -30.13 13.18 -1.11
C THR A 236 -29.47 12.70 -2.39
N ALA A 237 -30.19 11.96 -3.20
CA ALA A 237 -29.79 11.55 -4.54
C ALA A 237 -31.02 11.50 -5.45
N GLN A 238 -30.88 11.98 -6.69
CA GLN A 238 -31.89 11.81 -7.72
C GLN A 238 -31.34 10.87 -8.80
N LEU A 239 -32.14 9.90 -9.21
CA LEU A 239 -31.72 8.85 -10.15
C LEU A 239 -32.12 9.17 -11.60
N SER A 240 -32.24 10.44 -11.94
CA SER A 240 -32.60 10.96 -13.27
C SER A 240 -31.88 12.26 -13.56
N ASP A 241 -32.01 12.75 -14.78
CA ASP A 241 -31.38 13.98 -15.28
C ASP A 241 -29.86 13.96 -15.12
N ASN A 242 -29.28 14.88 -14.37
CA ASN A 242 -27.84 14.96 -14.13
C ASN A 242 -27.38 14.13 -12.93
N TRP A 243 -28.28 13.40 -12.28
CA TRP A 243 -28.01 12.59 -11.08
C TRP A 243 -27.41 13.43 -9.94
N PRO A 244 -28.13 14.47 -9.48
CA PRO A 244 -27.66 15.27 -8.37
C PRO A 244 -27.54 14.44 -7.09
N VAL A 245 -26.48 14.69 -6.33
CA VAL A 245 -26.19 14.04 -5.04
C VAL A 245 -25.71 15.08 -4.03
N ASP A 246 -26.13 14.92 -2.77
CA ASP A 246 -25.59 15.62 -1.62
C ASP A 246 -25.55 14.65 -0.44
N ILE A 247 -24.38 14.11 -0.13
CA ILE A 247 -24.18 13.07 0.89
C ILE A 247 -23.18 13.59 1.92
N THR A 248 -23.51 13.47 3.18
CA THR A 248 -22.61 13.71 4.30
C THR A 248 -22.47 12.44 5.12
N LEU A 249 -21.24 12.04 5.39
CA LEU A 249 -20.91 10.91 6.26
C LEU A 249 -19.92 11.35 7.32
N ASN A 250 -20.20 10.99 8.57
CA ASN A 250 -19.26 11.12 9.67
C ASN A 250 -18.99 9.72 10.24
N SER A 251 -17.74 9.42 10.51
CA SER A 251 -17.34 8.14 11.09
C SER A 251 -16.27 8.33 12.14
N THR A 252 -16.26 7.42 13.11
CA THR A 252 -15.12 7.26 14.03
C THR A 252 -14.68 5.80 13.94
N LEU A 253 -13.46 5.58 13.48
CA LEU A 253 -12.92 4.23 13.26
C LEU A 253 -12.46 3.58 14.57
N ASN A 254 -12.68 2.28 14.70
CA ASN A 254 -12.24 1.47 15.83
C ASN A 254 -11.36 0.28 15.36
N VAL A 255 -10.61 0.46 14.28
CA VAL A 255 -9.74 -0.55 13.69
C VAL A 255 -8.30 -0.03 13.61
N GLU A 256 -7.34 -0.87 13.96
CA GLU A 256 -5.92 -0.55 13.81
C GLU A 256 -5.52 -0.53 12.31
N PRO A 257 -4.61 0.34 11.88
CA PRO A 257 -3.84 1.32 12.67
C PRO A 257 -4.53 2.69 12.87
N LEU A 258 -5.77 2.86 12.45
CA LEU A 258 -6.50 4.14 12.44
C LEU A 258 -7.55 4.25 13.56
N LYS A 259 -7.35 3.54 14.66
CA LYS A 259 -8.27 3.59 15.80
C LYS A 259 -8.38 5.00 16.37
N GLY A 260 -9.63 5.47 16.50
CA GLY A 260 -9.93 6.83 16.95
C GLY A 260 -9.90 7.89 15.84
N GLU A 261 -9.62 7.50 14.59
CA GLU A 261 -9.70 8.40 13.45
C GLU A 261 -11.13 8.85 13.21
N LYS A 262 -11.34 10.15 13.11
CA LYS A 262 -12.62 10.75 12.74
C LYS A 262 -12.57 11.13 11.27
N VAL A 263 -13.50 10.58 10.51
CA VAL A 263 -13.65 10.80 9.06
C VAL A 263 -14.91 11.61 8.83
N LYS A 264 -14.79 12.76 8.16
CA LYS A 264 -15.92 13.50 7.61
C LYS A 264 -15.81 13.47 6.10
N LEU A 265 -16.78 12.85 5.44
CA LEU A 265 -16.91 12.83 3.99
C LEU A 265 -18.11 13.66 3.59
N LYS A 266 -17.93 14.54 2.63
CA LYS A 266 -18.99 15.26 1.96
C LYS A 266 -18.85 15.08 0.45
N VAL A 267 -19.93 14.64 -0.19
CA VAL A 267 -20.02 14.51 -1.65
C VAL A 267 -21.21 15.32 -2.10
N GLY A 268 -21.00 16.27 -2.99
CA GLY A 268 -22.05 17.11 -3.55
C GLY A 268 -21.85 17.34 -5.04
N GLY A 269 -22.92 17.76 -5.72
CA GLY A 269 -22.90 18.04 -7.15
C GLY A 269 -23.76 17.10 -7.97
N ALA A 270 -23.33 16.78 -9.18
CA ALA A 270 -24.07 15.92 -10.10
C ALA A 270 -23.13 14.87 -10.73
N LEU A 271 -23.53 13.60 -10.67
CA LEU A 271 -22.70 12.47 -11.17
C LEU A 271 -22.38 12.59 -12.66
N ARG A 272 -23.33 13.10 -13.46
CA ARG A 272 -23.16 13.31 -14.91
C ARG A 272 -22.44 14.61 -15.28
N GLU A 273 -22.23 15.51 -14.33
CA GLU A 273 -21.55 16.78 -14.56
C GLU A 273 -20.29 16.89 -13.70
N GLN A 274 -20.41 17.51 -12.56
CA GLN A 274 -19.28 17.75 -11.65
C GLN A 274 -19.62 17.31 -10.25
N LEU A 275 -18.72 16.55 -9.66
CA LEU A 275 -18.73 16.19 -8.25
C LEU A 275 -17.70 17.01 -7.47
N GLU A 276 -18.09 17.38 -6.27
CA GLU A 276 -17.23 17.94 -5.23
C GLU A 276 -17.14 16.95 -4.08
N ILE A 277 -15.93 16.57 -3.72
CA ILE A 277 -15.66 15.59 -2.67
C ILE A 277 -14.77 16.28 -1.64
N GLY A 278 -15.22 16.33 -0.40
CA GLY A 278 -14.45 16.79 0.74
C GLY A 278 -14.22 15.64 1.71
N VAL A 279 -12.98 15.39 2.10
CA VAL A 279 -12.62 14.43 3.16
C VAL A 279 -11.81 15.16 4.21
N ASN A 280 -12.27 15.15 5.44
CA ASN A 280 -11.50 15.64 6.58
C ASN A 280 -11.23 14.48 7.53
N LEU A 281 -9.96 14.25 7.81
CA LEU A 281 -9.46 13.27 8.77
C LEU A 281 -8.93 14.01 9.98
N SER A 282 -9.27 13.53 11.19
CA SER A 282 -8.77 14.09 12.43
C SER A 282 -8.65 13.03 13.51
N GLY A 283 -7.44 12.76 13.90
CA GLY A 283 -7.07 11.71 14.85
C GLY A 283 -5.61 11.33 14.70
N PRO A 284 -5.31 10.04 14.49
CA PRO A 284 -3.98 9.58 14.09
C PRO A 284 -3.46 10.28 12.82
N VAL A 285 -4.36 10.60 11.89
CA VAL A 285 -4.07 11.35 10.66
C VAL A 285 -4.79 12.69 10.71
N ASP A 286 -4.08 13.79 10.48
CA ASP A 286 -4.66 15.13 10.31
C ASP A 286 -4.54 15.52 8.84
N MET A 287 -5.67 15.47 8.09
CA MET A 287 -5.68 15.72 6.66
C MET A 287 -7.01 16.31 6.19
N ASP A 288 -6.93 17.28 5.30
CA ASP A 288 -8.06 17.83 4.54
C ASP A 288 -7.82 17.58 3.06
N LEU A 289 -8.75 16.85 2.43
CA LEU A 289 -8.75 16.61 0.99
C LEU A 289 -9.99 17.26 0.38
N ARG A 290 -9.80 17.98 -0.71
CA ARG A 290 -10.85 18.50 -1.56
C ARG A 290 -10.60 18.05 -2.98
N ALA A 291 -11.61 17.48 -3.60
CA ALA A 291 -11.55 17.04 -4.99
C ALA A 291 -12.76 17.53 -5.76
N GLN A 292 -12.52 17.94 -6.99
CA GLN A 292 -13.54 18.17 -8.00
C GLN A 292 -13.24 17.25 -9.17
N THR A 293 -14.27 16.57 -9.68
CA THR A 293 -14.09 15.61 -10.77
C THR A 293 -15.33 15.54 -11.65
N ARG A 294 -15.15 15.08 -12.89
CA ARG A 294 -16.21 14.82 -13.87
C ARG A 294 -16.13 13.39 -14.35
N LEU A 295 -16.92 12.53 -13.71
CA LEU A 295 -16.89 11.08 -13.97
C LEU A 295 -17.42 10.70 -15.34
N ALA A 296 -18.32 11.51 -15.92
CA ALA A 296 -18.93 11.29 -17.22
C ALA A 296 -18.08 11.82 -18.39
N GLU A 297 -16.91 12.41 -18.12
CA GLU A 297 -15.96 12.82 -19.17
C GLU A 297 -14.80 11.83 -19.28
N ALA A 298 -14.40 11.50 -20.52
CA ALA A 298 -13.21 10.73 -20.78
C ALA A 298 -11.95 11.43 -20.24
N GLY A 299 -10.98 10.65 -19.80
CA GLY A 299 -9.75 11.16 -19.19
C GLY A 299 -9.89 11.56 -17.74
N LEU A 300 -11.07 11.43 -17.12
CA LEU A 300 -11.34 11.76 -15.72
C LEU A 300 -10.76 13.13 -15.33
N PRO A 301 -11.38 14.26 -15.74
CA PRO A 301 -10.97 15.58 -15.29
C PRO A 301 -11.03 15.67 -13.77
N LEU A 302 -9.96 16.18 -13.15
CA LEU A 302 -9.89 16.27 -11.70
C LEU A 302 -9.07 17.49 -11.24
N ASN A 303 -9.45 18.00 -10.08
CA ASN A 303 -8.69 18.97 -9.32
C ASN A 303 -8.71 18.50 -7.86
N VAL A 304 -7.56 18.07 -7.35
CA VAL A 304 -7.43 17.52 -5.98
C VAL A 304 -6.46 18.39 -5.21
N GLU A 305 -6.85 18.80 -4.03
CA GLU A 305 -6.02 19.51 -3.06
C GLU A 305 -5.99 18.71 -1.75
N VAL A 306 -4.79 18.37 -1.30
CA VAL A 306 -4.56 17.71 -0.01
C VAL A 306 -3.73 18.64 0.86
N ASN A 307 -4.22 18.90 2.06
CA ASN A 307 -3.52 19.68 3.06
C ASN A 307 -3.43 18.88 4.36
N SER A 308 -2.27 18.91 5.00
CA SER A 308 -2.09 18.40 6.35
C SER A 308 -1.14 19.31 7.11
N LYS A 309 -1.50 19.65 8.34
CA LYS A 309 -0.61 20.41 9.21
C LYS A 309 0.53 19.54 9.70
N GLN A 310 0.22 18.28 10.01
CA GLN A 310 1.18 17.37 10.58
C GLN A 310 0.76 15.90 10.35
N LEU A 311 1.63 15.12 9.72
CA LEU A 311 1.48 13.68 9.53
C LEU A 311 2.63 12.97 10.24
N TYR A 312 2.33 11.86 10.86
CA TYR A 312 3.31 11.00 11.52
C TYR A 312 3.32 9.61 10.87
N TRP A 313 4.49 8.99 10.87
CA TRP A 313 4.64 7.60 10.49
C TRP A 313 5.60 6.87 11.46
N PRO A 314 5.27 5.67 11.92
CA PRO A 314 3.98 4.99 11.72
C PRO A 314 2.82 5.75 12.41
N PHE A 315 1.58 5.47 12.01
CA PHE A 315 0.37 6.11 12.59
C PHE A 315 0.12 5.68 14.03
N THR A 316 0.58 4.49 14.41
CA THR A 316 0.48 3.94 15.77
C THR A 316 1.86 3.60 16.32
N GLY A 317 2.02 3.63 17.63
CA GLY A 317 3.29 3.36 18.30
C GLY A 317 4.22 4.58 18.34
N GLU A 318 5.53 4.35 18.39
CA GLU A 318 6.53 5.40 18.44
C GLU A 318 6.64 6.09 17.06
N LYS A 319 6.42 7.40 17.05
CA LYS A 319 6.46 8.23 15.85
C LYS A 319 7.91 8.40 15.39
N GLN A 320 8.28 7.76 14.30
CA GLN A 320 9.64 7.79 13.76
C GLN A 320 9.85 8.93 12.77
N TYR A 321 8.82 9.23 11.96
CA TYR A 321 8.88 10.25 10.91
C TYR A 321 7.72 11.22 11.05
N GLN A 322 7.97 12.46 10.66
CA GLN A 322 7.00 13.55 10.69
C GLN A 322 7.10 14.35 9.40
N ALA A 323 5.94 14.65 8.83
CA ALA A 323 5.80 15.60 7.74
C ALA A 323 4.93 16.77 8.21
N ASP A 324 5.43 17.99 8.07
CA ASP A 324 4.77 19.22 8.47
C ASP A 324 4.36 20.03 7.23
N ASP A 325 3.23 20.73 7.32
CA ASP A 325 2.72 21.64 6.29
C ASP A 325 2.65 21.00 4.89
N LEU A 326 2.17 19.76 4.82
CA LEU A 326 1.94 19.09 3.55
C LEU A 326 0.87 19.83 2.75
N LYS A 327 1.22 20.22 1.54
CA LYS A 327 0.32 20.73 0.52
C LYS A 327 0.58 19.99 -0.77
N LEU A 328 -0.44 19.32 -1.29
CA LEU A 328 -0.39 18.62 -2.57
C LEU A 328 -1.55 19.12 -3.44
N LYS A 329 -1.26 19.39 -4.68
CA LYS A 329 -2.24 19.75 -5.69
C LYS A 329 -2.05 18.93 -6.94
N LEU A 330 -3.14 18.35 -7.45
CA LEU A 330 -3.21 17.59 -8.68
C LEU A 330 -4.32 18.20 -9.54
N THR A 331 -4.00 18.59 -10.77
CA THR A 331 -4.93 19.25 -11.68
C THR A 331 -4.81 18.71 -13.09
N GLY A 332 -5.90 18.71 -13.84
CA GLY A 332 -5.94 18.32 -15.24
C GLY A 332 -6.85 17.12 -15.48
N LYS A 333 -6.45 16.24 -16.38
CA LYS A 333 -7.09 14.96 -16.68
C LYS A 333 -6.09 13.85 -16.42
N MET A 334 -6.53 12.63 -16.11
CA MET A 334 -5.60 11.50 -15.97
C MET A 334 -4.77 11.26 -17.23
N THR A 335 -5.27 11.72 -18.39
CA THR A 335 -4.54 11.72 -19.66
C THR A 335 -3.56 12.89 -19.83
N ASP A 336 -3.64 13.91 -19.01
CA ASP A 336 -2.74 15.08 -18.99
C ASP A 336 -2.92 15.83 -17.66
N TYR A 337 -2.11 15.51 -16.66
CA TYR A 337 -2.18 16.10 -15.32
C TYR A 337 -0.89 16.79 -14.90
N ALA A 338 -1.03 17.71 -13.96
CA ALA A 338 0.06 18.34 -13.26
C ALA A 338 -0.07 18.11 -11.75
N ILE A 339 1.05 17.80 -11.10
CA ILE A 339 1.17 17.62 -9.65
C ILE A 339 2.15 18.65 -9.11
N SER A 340 1.80 19.30 -8.02
CA SER A 340 2.72 20.06 -7.20
C SER A 340 2.59 19.64 -5.73
N MET A 341 3.71 19.56 -5.02
CA MET A 341 3.73 19.20 -3.60
C MET A 341 4.79 20.00 -2.86
N ARG A 342 4.48 20.35 -1.62
CA ARG A 342 5.45 20.90 -0.67
C ARG A 342 5.18 20.35 0.72
N THR A 343 6.26 19.98 1.43
CA THR A 343 6.21 19.55 2.83
C THR A 343 7.57 19.73 3.49
N ALA A 344 7.61 19.88 4.81
CA ALA A 344 8.82 19.75 5.61
C ALA A 344 8.81 18.38 6.30
N VAL A 345 9.93 17.67 6.26
CA VAL A 345 10.06 16.34 6.85
C VAL A 345 11.22 16.30 7.86
N LYS A 346 11.06 15.48 8.89
CA LYS A 346 12.10 15.13 9.86
C LYS A 346 11.82 13.75 10.44
N GLY A 347 12.85 13.09 10.97
CA GLY A 347 12.67 11.75 11.55
C GLY A 347 13.93 11.22 12.19
N GLN A 348 13.87 10.00 12.69
CA GLN A 348 15.04 9.26 13.11
C GLN A 348 15.95 9.05 11.91
N GLU A 349 17.24 9.32 12.05
CA GLU A 349 18.25 9.16 11.00
C GLU A 349 18.01 9.97 9.72
N ILE A 350 16.97 10.82 9.69
CA ILE A 350 16.69 11.72 8.57
C ILE A 350 16.84 13.17 9.05
N PRO A 351 17.79 13.93 8.50
CA PRO A 351 17.93 15.34 8.82
C PRO A 351 16.69 16.13 8.39
N PRO A 352 16.33 17.20 9.09
CA PRO A 352 15.24 18.07 8.70
C PRO A 352 15.42 18.53 7.24
N ALA A 353 14.37 18.35 6.43
CA ALA A 353 14.37 18.69 5.02
C ALA A 353 13.07 19.34 4.58
N THR A 354 13.15 20.24 3.59
CA THR A 354 11.98 20.72 2.85
C THR A 354 11.95 20.07 1.48
N ILE A 355 10.83 19.44 1.16
CA ILE A 355 10.61 18.76 -0.12
C ILE A 355 9.64 19.60 -0.94
N THR A 356 9.99 19.87 -2.20
CA THR A 356 9.09 20.45 -3.20
C THR A 356 9.12 19.60 -4.45
N LEU A 357 7.96 19.37 -5.06
CA LEU A 357 7.77 18.55 -6.25
C LEU A 357 6.90 19.28 -7.25
N ASP A 358 7.36 19.32 -8.51
CA ASP A 358 6.57 19.68 -9.67
C ASP A 358 6.71 18.57 -10.71
N ALA A 359 5.59 18.02 -11.16
CA ALA A 359 5.54 16.94 -12.13
C ALA A 359 4.35 17.09 -13.07
N LYS A 360 4.45 16.49 -14.24
CA LYS A 360 3.38 16.37 -15.23
C LYS A 360 3.35 14.95 -15.75
N GLY A 361 2.17 14.46 -16.07
CA GLY A 361 2.06 13.09 -16.54
C GLY A 361 0.75 12.79 -17.23
N ASN A 362 0.64 11.55 -17.60
CA ASN A 362 -0.58 10.94 -18.12
C ASN A 362 -0.72 9.52 -17.56
N GLU A 363 -1.64 8.75 -18.08
CA GLU A 363 -1.92 7.38 -17.63
C GLU A 363 -0.77 6.38 -17.85
N GLN A 364 0.27 6.77 -18.60
CA GLN A 364 1.37 5.88 -19.00
C GLN A 364 2.74 6.34 -18.52
N GLN A 365 2.89 7.62 -18.18
CA GLN A 365 4.17 8.17 -17.75
C GLN A 365 4.00 9.39 -16.84
N VAL A 366 5.03 9.67 -16.07
CA VAL A 366 5.16 10.92 -15.32
C VAL A 366 6.55 11.53 -15.55
N ASN A 367 6.56 12.78 -15.94
CA ASN A 367 7.76 13.61 -16.01
C ASN A 367 7.88 14.42 -14.72
N LEU A 368 8.89 14.12 -13.94
CA LEU A 368 9.29 14.85 -12.76
C LEU A 368 10.11 16.07 -13.23
N ASP A 369 9.43 17.19 -13.44
CA ASP A 369 10.10 18.42 -13.91
C ASP A 369 11.12 18.88 -12.89
N LYS A 370 10.79 18.78 -11.60
CA LYS A 370 11.66 19.14 -10.50
C LYS A 370 11.19 18.55 -9.17
N LEU A 371 12.01 17.72 -8.56
CA LEU A 371 11.92 17.38 -7.15
C LEU A 371 13.13 18.02 -6.44
N THR A 372 12.86 18.83 -5.45
CA THR A 372 13.90 19.48 -4.65
C THR A 372 13.81 19.03 -3.20
N VAL A 373 14.94 18.65 -2.64
CA VAL A 373 15.11 18.36 -1.22
C VAL A 373 16.15 19.37 -0.68
N ALA A 374 15.70 20.33 0.12
CA ALA A 374 16.56 21.26 0.81
C ALA A 374 16.86 20.70 2.21
N ALA A 375 18.08 20.23 2.42
CA ALA A 375 18.57 19.62 3.64
C ALA A 375 20.07 19.84 3.77
N LEU A 376 20.64 19.63 4.95
CA LEU A 376 22.09 19.68 5.19
C LEU A 376 22.72 20.99 4.67
N GLU A 377 22.05 22.10 4.87
CA GLU A 377 22.46 23.44 4.40
C GLU A 377 22.64 23.55 2.87
N GLY A 378 22.30 22.49 2.13
CA GLY A 378 22.41 22.38 0.69
C GLY A 378 21.07 22.01 0.04
N LYS A 379 21.16 21.62 -1.21
CA LYS A 379 20.00 21.31 -2.05
C LYS A 379 20.27 20.13 -2.96
N THR A 380 19.37 19.19 -2.99
CA THR A 380 19.34 18.10 -3.95
C THR A 380 18.19 18.32 -4.92
N GLU A 381 18.45 18.24 -6.22
CA GLU A 381 17.45 18.35 -7.27
C GLU A 381 17.43 17.06 -8.09
N LEU A 382 16.24 16.50 -8.29
CA LEU A 382 16.00 15.36 -9.15
C LEU A 382 15.05 15.76 -10.29
N LYS A 383 15.44 15.44 -11.50
CA LYS A 383 14.59 15.41 -12.70
C LYS A 383 14.52 13.98 -13.18
N ALA A 384 13.32 13.50 -13.49
CA ALA A 384 13.16 12.12 -13.93
C ALA A 384 11.95 11.95 -14.84
N LEU A 385 12.05 11.01 -15.76
CA LEU A 385 10.92 10.46 -16.49
C LEU A 385 10.72 9.03 -16.02
N LEU A 386 9.51 8.72 -15.54
CA LEU A 386 9.06 7.37 -15.26
C LEU A 386 8.02 7.00 -16.32
N ASP A 387 8.11 5.80 -16.85
CA ASP A 387 7.25 5.26 -17.90
C ASP A 387 6.84 3.85 -17.51
N TRP A 388 5.56 3.50 -17.72
CA TRP A 388 5.01 2.18 -17.41
C TRP A 388 4.09 1.66 -18.54
N GLN A 389 4.37 2.06 -19.80
CA GLN A 389 3.62 1.58 -20.95
C GLN A 389 3.68 0.06 -21.10
N GLN A 390 4.87 -0.51 -21.03
CA GLN A 390 5.11 -1.96 -21.11
C GLN A 390 5.77 -2.48 -19.82
N ALA A 391 6.91 -1.94 -19.47
CA ALA A 391 7.62 -2.20 -18.25
C ALA A 391 7.80 -0.88 -17.50
N ILE A 392 7.92 -0.93 -16.18
CA ILE A 392 8.28 0.27 -15.43
C ILE A 392 9.72 0.62 -15.80
N SER A 393 9.94 1.76 -16.40
CA SER A 393 11.26 2.26 -16.73
C SER A 393 11.48 3.68 -16.21
N TRP A 394 12.72 4.04 -15.97
CA TRP A 394 13.07 5.37 -15.52
C TRP A 394 14.34 5.89 -16.19
N ARG A 395 14.42 7.20 -16.28
CA ARG A 395 15.60 7.97 -16.61
C ARG A 395 15.63 9.19 -15.72
N GLY A 396 16.71 9.39 -14.98
CA GLY A 396 16.80 10.45 -13.99
C GLY A 396 18.15 11.13 -13.96
N GLU A 397 18.16 12.38 -13.51
CA GLU A 397 19.32 13.19 -13.24
C GLU A 397 19.18 13.79 -11.84
N LEU A 398 20.10 13.43 -10.95
CA LEU A 398 20.20 13.93 -9.58
C LEU A 398 21.38 14.90 -9.50
N THR A 399 21.11 16.11 -9.03
CA THR A 399 22.14 17.13 -8.80
C THR A 399 22.21 17.45 -7.30
N LEU A 400 23.41 17.40 -6.75
CA LEU A 400 23.72 17.79 -5.38
C LEU A 400 24.41 19.15 -5.39
N ASN A 401 23.93 20.10 -4.60
CA ASN A 401 24.48 21.45 -4.50
C ASN A 401 24.77 21.80 -3.04
N GLY A 402 26.03 21.84 -2.69
CA GLY A 402 26.52 22.34 -1.39
C GLY A 402 26.06 21.53 -0.19
N ILE A 403 25.85 20.22 -0.32
CA ILE A 403 25.43 19.33 0.77
C ILE A 403 26.51 19.34 1.87
N ASN A 404 26.15 19.86 3.04
CA ASN A 404 27.06 20.00 4.19
C ASN A 404 26.67 19.01 5.29
N THR A 405 27.54 18.01 5.51
CA THR A 405 27.29 16.96 6.51
C THR A 405 27.86 17.28 7.90
N ALA A 406 28.46 18.44 8.10
CA ALA A 406 29.21 18.76 9.32
C ALA A 406 28.40 18.65 10.62
N LYS A 407 27.08 18.89 10.57
CA LYS A 407 26.20 18.77 11.73
C LYS A 407 25.83 17.33 12.04
N GLU A 408 25.62 16.50 11.01
CA GLU A 408 25.17 15.12 11.14
C GLU A 408 26.32 14.13 11.34
N ILE A 409 27.46 14.42 10.71
CA ILE A 409 28.69 13.60 10.79
C ILE A 409 29.87 14.51 11.16
N PRO A 410 29.97 14.95 12.42
CA PRO A 410 31.01 15.90 12.85
C PRO A 410 32.44 15.38 12.69
N GLU A 411 32.63 14.06 12.73
CA GLU A 411 33.93 13.42 12.55
C GLU A 411 34.44 13.53 11.10
N TRP A 412 33.51 13.57 10.12
CA TRP A 412 33.77 13.66 8.70
C TRP A 412 33.00 14.82 8.06
N PRO A 413 33.26 16.07 8.46
CA PRO A 413 32.55 17.20 7.89
C PRO A 413 32.86 17.29 6.40
N SER A 414 31.82 17.38 5.59
CA SER A 414 31.97 17.46 4.13
C SER A 414 31.06 18.52 3.54
N LYS A 415 31.47 19.09 2.41
CA LYS A 415 30.66 19.94 1.56
C LYS A 415 30.75 19.44 0.14
N LEU A 416 29.65 18.88 -0.36
CA LEU A 416 29.61 18.08 -1.57
C LEU A 416 28.70 18.69 -2.63
N ASN A 417 29.15 18.57 -3.89
CA ASN A 417 28.37 18.79 -5.09
C ASN A 417 28.43 17.54 -5.94
N GLY A 418 27.39 17.28 -6.73
CA GLY A 418 27.40 16.08 -7.55
C GLY A 418 26.38 16.10 -8.67
N LEU A 419 26.62 15.22 -9.63
CA LEU A 419 25.71 14.90 -10.73
C LEU A 419 25.68 13.38 -10.88
N ILE A 420 24.48 12.80 -10.78
CA ILE A 420 24.27 11.38 -10.97
C ILE A 420 23.17 11.21 -12.01
N LYS A 421 23.50 10.58 -13.13
CA LYS A 421 22.49 10.15 -14.10
C LYS A 421 22.19 8.67 -13.91
N THR A 422 20.93 8.31 -13.98
CA THR A 422 20.50 6.92 -13.86
C THR A 422 19.42 6.59 -14.89
N ARG A 423 19.41 5.36 -15.34
CA ARG A 423 18.35 4.78 -16.14
C ARG A 423 18.18 3.30 -15.80
N GLY A 424 16.97 2.81 -15.93
CA GLY A 424 16.72 1.41 -15.63
C GLY A 424 15.31 0.99 -15.99
N SER A 425 15.01 -0.27 -15.69
CA SER A 425 13.69 -0.87 -15.88
C SER A 425 13.41 -1.94 -14.83
N LEU A 426 12.13 -2.15 -14.58
CA LEU A 426 11.57 -3.21 -13.75
C LEU A 426 10.54 -3.97 -14.56
N TYR A 427 10.76 -5.26 -14.75
CA TYR A 427 9.86 -6.13 -15.50
C TYR A 427 9.83 -7.53 -14.87
N GLY A 428 8.64 -8.10 -14.66
CA GLY A 428 8.50 -9.45 -14.11
C GLY A 428 9.21 -9.67 -12.76
N GLY A 429 9.25 -8.66 -11.89
CA GLY A 429 9.97 -8.72 -10.61
C GLY A 429 11.50 -8.58 -10.72
N THR A 430 12.06 -8.45 -11.93
CA THR A 430 13.47 -8.22 -12.16
C THR A 430 13.74 -6.76 -12.52
N TRP A 431 14.85 -6.20 -12.03
CA TRP A 431 15.26 -4.85 -12.36
C TRP A 431 16.66 -4.82 -13.00
N GLN A 432 16.88 -3.82 -13.83
CA GLN A 432 18.18 -3.45 -14.39
C GLN A 432 18.37 -1.96 -14.19
N MET A 433 19.57 -1.58 -13.79
CA MET A 433 19.93 -0.17 -13.56
C MET A 433 21.31 0.13 -14.17
N GLU A 434 21.44 1.29 -14.76
CA GLU A 434 22.69 1.85 -15.23
C GLU A 434 22.87 3.26 -14.67
N VAL A 435 24.07 3.57 -14.21
CA VAL A 435 24.52 4.92 -13.83
C VAL A 435 25.59 5.33 -14.85
N PRO A 436 25.19 5.92 -15.99
CA PRO A 436 26.11 6.29 -17.06
C PRO A 436 27.00 7.46 -16.70
N GLU A 437 26.65 8.23 -15.69
CA GLU A 437 27.46 9.35 -15.20
C GLU A 437 27.27 9.48 -13.69
N LEU A 438 28.36 9.30 -12.95
CA LEU A 438 28.51 9.62 -11.54
C LEU A 438 29.64 10.62 -11.40
N LYS A 439 29.34 11.80 -10.89
CA LYS A 439 30.33 12.82 -10.53
C LYS A 439 30.01 13.35 -9.15
N LEU A 440 30.97 13.29 -8.23
CA LEU A 440 30.88 13.89 -6.92
C LEU A 440 32.15 14.71 -6.67
N THR A 441 31.97 15.95 -6.32
CA THR A 441 33.08 16.88 -6.05
C THR A 441 32.83 17.65 -4.78
N GLY A 442 33.90 18.19 -4.19
CA GLY A 442 33.78 19.02 -3.00
C GLY A 442 34.94 18.88 -2.07
N ASN A 443 34.65 18.93 -0.76
CA ASN A 443 35.66 18.75 0.28
C ASN A 443 35.15 17.80 1.34
N VAL A 444 36.01 16.93 1.83
CA VAL A 444 35.81 16.12 3.03
C VAL A 444 36.91 16.53 4.01
N LYS A 445 36.52 16.99 5.20
CA LYS A 445 37.40 17.73 6.10
C LYS A 445 37.98 18.92 5.33
N GLN A 446 39.26 19.00 5.15
CA GLN A 446 39.94 20.07 4.37
C GLN A 446 40.46 19.58 3.02
N ASN A 447 40.25 18.29 2.70
CA ASN A 447 40.75 17.67 1.48
C ASN A 447 39.74 17.76 0.36
N LYS A 448 40.17 18.09 -0.83
CA LYS A 448 39.33 17.99 -2.02
C LYS A 448 38.97 16.54 -2.27
N VAL A 449 37.71 16.32 -2.62
CA VAL A 449 37.20 15.03 -3.05
C VAL A 449 36.71 15.13 -4.49
N ASN A 450 37.02 14.11 -5.28
CA ASN A 450 36.49 13.90 -6.62
C ASN A 450 36.19 12.41 -6.77
N VAL A 451 34.96 12.10 -7.19
CA VAL A 451 34.52 10.73 -7.53
C VAL A 451 33.89 10.82 -8.90
N ASP A 452 34.35 10.05 -9.85
CA ASP A 452 33.72 9.91 -11.14
C ASP A 452 33.74 8.45 -11.61
N GLY A 453 32.69 8.09 -12.37
CA GLY A 453 32.57 6.71 -12.82
C GLY A 453 31.25 6.36 -13.44
N THR A 454 31.15 5.08 -13.73
CA THR A 454 29.94 4.43 -14.28
C THR A 454 29.69 3.11 -13.60
N LEU A 455 28.40 2.75 -13.44
CA LEU A 455 27.97 1.53 -12.77
C LEU A 455 26.81 0.92 -13.56
N LYS A 456 26.72 -0.42 -13.56
CA LYS A 456 25.55 -1.16 -14.04
C LYS A 456 25.23 -2.25 -13.04
N GLY A 457 23.94 -2.47 -12.77
CA GLY A 457 23.51 -3.51 -11.84
C GLY A 457 22.17 -4.11 -12.22
N ASN A 458 21.83 -5.26 -11.64
CA ASN A 458 20.58 -5.95 -11.82
C ASN A 458 20.07 -6.63 -10.54
N SER A 459 18.85 -7.15 -10.59
CA SER A 459 18.20 -7.82 -9.48
C SER A 459 18.91 -9.11 -8.98
N TYR A 460 19.82 -9.65 -9.78
CA TYR A 460 20.64 -10.81 -9.38
C TYR A 460 21.90 -10.38 -8.61
N MET A 461 21.93 -9.12 -8.15
CA MET A 461 23.09 -8.53 -7.44
C MET A 461 24.37 -8.56 -8.26
N GLN A 462 24.25 -8.57 -9.58
CA GLN A 462 25.40 -8.46 -10.49
C GLN A 462 25.65 -6.99 -10.78
N TRP A 463 26.86 -6.53 -10.45
CA TRP A 463 27.33 -5.17 -10.68
C TRP A 463 28.55 -5.17 -11.58
N MET A 464 28.50 -4.37 -12.61
CA MET A 464 29.65 -4.08 -13.46
C MET A 464 30.12 -2.66 -13.16
N ILE A 465 31.39 -2.49 -12.95
CA ILE A 465 32.08 -1.24 -12.71
C ILE A 465 33.09 -1.05 -13.85
N PRO A 466 32.73 -0.42 -14.96
CA PRO A 466 33.66 -0.17 -16.06
C PRO A 466 34.84 0.67 -15.66
N GLY A 467 34.65 1.59 -14.73
CA GLY A 467 35.66 2.40 -14.09
C GLY A 467 35.03 3.30 -13.04
N LEU A 468 35.64 3.34 -11.87
CA LEU A 468 35.31 4.25 -10.77
C LEU A 468 36.63 4.86 -10.29
N HIS A 469 36.76 6.17 -10.47
CA HIS A 469 37.89 6.94 -10.01
C HIS A 469 37.53 7.71 -8.73
N LEU A 470 38.39 7.64 -7.74
CA LEU A 470 38.23 8.23 -6.43
C LEU A 470 39.47 9.05 -6.10
N GLU A 471 39.29 10.32 -5.73
CA GLU A 471 40.38 11.21 -5.24
C GLU A 471 39.98 11.77 -3.87
N LEU A 472 40.95 11.80 -2.96
CA LEU A 472 40.81 12.47 -1.66
C LEU A 472 42.14 13.18 -1.33
N GLY A 473 42.17 14.51 -1.47
CA GLY A 473 43.41 15.27 -1.40
C GLY A 473 44.36 14.82 -2.50
N PRO A 474 45.61 14.44 -2.18
CA PRO A 474 46.56 13.92 -3.13
C PRO A 474 46.39 12.41 -3.44
N ASN A 475 45.50 11.73 -2.72
CA ASN A 475 45.33 10.28 -2.81
C ASN A 475 44.30 9.93 -3.89
N SER A 476 44.55 8.86 -4.65
CA SER A 476 43.65 8.34 -5.65
C SER A 476 43.50 6.83 -5.57
N ALA A 477 42.34 6.36 -5.99
CA ALA A 477 42.05 4.93 -6.22
C ALA A 477 41.23 4.77 -7.50
N GLU A 478 41.53 3.75 -8.27
CA GLU A 478 40.75 3.32 -9.42
C GLU A 478 40.22 1.93 -9.17
N VAL A 479 38.91 1.75 -9.36
CA VAL A 479 38.21 0.45 -9.19
C VAL A 479 37.54 0.11 -10.49
N LYS A 480 37.70 -1.15 -10.94
CA LYS A 480 37.02 -1.67 -12.13
C LYS A 480 36.77 -3.18 -11.99
N GLY A 481 35.77 -3.67 -12.71
CA GLY A 481 35.50 -5.09 -12.77
C GLY A 481 34.04 -5.42 -12.55
N GLU A 482 33.81 -6.59 -12.02
CA GLU A 482 32.48 -7.16 -11.81
C GLU A 482 32.34 -7.69 -10.39
N LEU A 483 31.18 -7.45 -9.81
CA LEU A 483 30.77 -7.92 -8.49
C LEU A 483 29.44 -8.65 -8.63
N GLY A 484 29.41 -9.93 -8.31
CA GLY A 484 28.19 -10.75 -8.28
C GLY A 484 28.21 -11.73 -7.12
N VAL A 485 27.09 -12.36 -6.84
CA VAL A 485 26.98 -13.37 -5.77
C VAL A 485 27.92 -14.54 -6.01
N LYS A 486 28.10 -14.95 -7.26
CA LYS A 486 28.94 -16.10 -7.67
C LYS A 486 30.26 -15.70 -8.33
N ASP A 487 30.43 -14.45 -8.72
CA ASP A 487 31.58 -14.01 -9.50
C ASP A 487 32.10 -12.68 -8.97
N LEU A 488 33.26 -12.71 -8.32
CA LEU A 488 34.01 -11.54 -7.92
C LEU A 488 35.20 -11.37 -8.86
N ASN A 489 35.28 -10.23 -9.54
CA ASN A 489 36.38 -9.89 -10.43
C ASN A 489 36.64 -8.39 -10.37
N LEU A 490 37.17 -7.92 -9.24
CA LEU A 490 37.47 -6.52 -8.99
C LEU A 490 38.96 -6.26 -8.98
N ASP A 491 39.40 -5.21 -9.64
CA ASP A 491 40.74 -4.64 -9.58
C ASP A 491 40.67 -3.25 -8.96
N ALA A 492 41.44 -3.02 -7.91
CA ALA A 492 41.61 -1.71 -7.30
C ALA A 492 43.08 -1.31 -7.31
N THR A 493 43.41 -0.20 -7.98
CA THR A 493 44.74 0.43 -7.96
C THR A 493 44.71 1.60 -6.98
N ILE A 494 45.64 1.63 -6.04
CA ILE A 494 45.73 2.63 -4.98
C ILE A 494 47.01 3.42 -5.16
N ASN A 495 46.93 4.75 -5.12
CA ASN A 495 48.05 5.66 -5.06
C ASN A 495 47.75 6.74 -4.01
N ALA A 496 48.34 6.61 -2.85
CA ALA A 496 48.14 7.48 -1.70
C ALA A 496 49.46 8.12 -1.23
N PRO A 497 49.90 9.22 -1.87
CA PRO A 497 51.10 9.93 -1.49
C PRO A 497 50.97 10.74 -0.19
N GLY A 498 49.79 10.81 0.41
CA GLY A 498 49.53 11.55 1.66
C GLY A 498 48.46 10.87 2.49
N LEU A 499 48.82 9.82 3.25
CA LEU A 499 47.86 9.05 4.06
C LEU A 499 47.19 9.85 5.15
N ASP A 500 47.80 10.91 5.67
CA ASP A 500 47.24 11.84 6.66
C ASP A 500 45.96 12.54 6.17
N ASN A 501 45.82 12.70 4.86
CA ASN A 501 44.60 13.25 4.26
C ASN A 501 43.45 12.22 4.22
N ALA A 502 43.75 10.93 4.19
CA ALA A 502 42.75 9.87 4.20
C ALA A 502 42.39 9.42 5.64
N LEU A 503 43.43 9.25 6.48
CA LEU A 503 43.31 8.82 7.87
C LEU A 503 44.10 9.79 8.77
N PRO A 504 43.41 10.69 9.49
CA PRO A 504 44.06 11.63 10.39
C PRO A 504 44.97 10.94 11.38
N GLY A 505 46.22 11.45 11.49
CA GLY A 505 47.21 10.86 12.36
C GLY A 505 48.06 9.75 11.72
N LEU A 506 47.71 9.27 10.52
CA LEU A 506 48.51 8.30 9.77
C LEU A 506 49.32 9.00 8.71
N GLY A 507 50.56 9.33 9.01
CA GLY A 507 51.50 9.88 8.02
C GLY A 507 52.10 8.82 7.10
N GLY A 508 52.64 9.27 5.95
CA GLY A 508 53.29 8.37 5.02
C GLY A 508 52.58 8.26 3.67
N THR A 509 53.06 7.30 2.88
CA THR A 509 52.55 7.05 1.52
C THR A 509 52.20 5.58 1.37
N ALA A 510 51.23 5.26 0.50
CA ALA A 510 50.90 3.88 0.13
C ALA A 510 50.57 3.81 -1.36
N LYS A 511 51.01 2.75 -2.03
CA LYS A 511 50.60 2.44 -3.39
C LYS A 511 50.56 0.94 -3.61
N GLY A 512 49.72 0.50 -4.51
CA GLY A 512 49.61 -0.92 -4.81
C GLY A 512 48.39 -1.29 -5.60
N LEU A 513 48.23 -2.59 -5.75
CA LEU A 513 47.13 -3.23 -6.45
C LEU A 513 46.47 -4.23 -5.50
N VAL A 514 45.15 -4.18 -5.47
CA VAL A 514 44.32 -5.18 -4.80
C VAL A 514 43.38 -5.78 -5.83
N LYS A 515 43.34 -7.09 -5.91
CA LYS A 515 42.40 -7.84 -6.78
C LYS A 515 41.56 -8.78 -5.93
N VAL A 516 40.27 -8.74 -6.18
CA VAL A 516 39.31 -9.68 -5.56
C VAL A 516 38.78 -10.58 -6.65
N ARG A 517 38.85 -11.89 -6.42
CA ARG A 517 38.43 -12.91 -7.38
C ARG A 517 37.58 -13.97 -6.66
N GLY A 518 36.96 -14.89 -7.41
CA GLY A 518 36.21 -16.00 -6.88
C GLY A 518 34.74 -15.70 -6.62
N THR A 519 34.21 -16.17 -5.51
CA THR A 519 32.80 -15.96 -5.12
C THR A 519 32.72 -15.19 -3.82
N VAL A 520 31.54 -14.67 -3.48
CA VAL A 520 31.31 -14.01 -2.17
C VAL A 520 31.54 -14.99 -1.00
N GLU A 521 31.21 -16.28 -1.20
CA GLU A 521 31.39 -17.32 -0.20
C GLU A 521 32.84 -17.78 -0.11
N ALA A 522 33.60 -17.70 -1.21
CA ALA A 522 34.97 -18.13 -1.31
C ALA A 522 35.85 -17.10 -2.06
N PRO A 523 36.02 -15.89 -1.52
CA PRO A 523 36.82 -14.85 -2.17
C PRO A 523 38.29 -15.19 -2.14
N GLN A 524 38.98 -14.83 -3.22
CA GLN A 524 40.42 -14.75 -3.30
C GLN A 524 40.87 -13.30 -3.31
N LEU A 525 41.73 -12.94 -2.39
CA LEU A 525 42.34 -11.61 -2.29
C LEU A 525 43.80 -11.70 -2.75
N LEU A 526 44.12 -10.98 -3.83
CA LEU A 526 45.50 -10.75 -4.23
C LEU A 526 45.85 -9.31 -3.89
N ALA A 527 46.93 -9.10 -3.16
CA ALA A 527 47.38 -7.80 -2.76
C ALA A 527 48.88 -7.65 -3.04
N ASP A 528 49.30 -6.55 -3.65
CA ASP A 528 50.67 -6.11 -3.72
C ASP A 528 50.69 -4.61 -3.35
N ILE A 529 51.00 -4.35 -2.08
CA ILE A 529 50.92 -3.02 -1.47
C ILE A 529 52.29 -2.64 -0.90
N THR A 530 52.77 -1.46 -1.22
CA THR A 530 53.93 -0.87 -0.60
C THR A 530 53.56 0.44 0.09
N ALA A 531 53.88 0.55 1.37
CA ALA A 531 53.77 1.79 2.12
C ALA A 531 55.16 2.26 2.60
N ARG A 532 55.37 3.57 2.65
CA ARG A 532 56.65 4.19 3.06
C ARG A 532 56.41 5.33 4.01
N GLY A 533 57.34 5.48 4.97
CA GLY A 533 57.35 6.56 5.94
C GLY A 533 56.08 6.62 6.77
N LEU A 534 55.51 5.44 7.10
CA LEU A 534 54.32 5.36 7.93
C LEU A 534 54.58 5.91 9.34
N ARG A 535 53.70 6.73 9.83
CA ARG A 535 53.73 7.30 11.18
C ARG A 535 52.34 7.27 11.77
N TRP A 536 52.24 6.66 12.95
CA TRP A 536 51.02 6.62 13.70
C TRP A 536 51.33 6.82 15.19
N GLN A 537 50.93 7.95 15.74
CA GLN A 537 51.33 8.36 17.11
C GLN A 537 52.87 8.34 17.22
N GLU A 538 53.41 7.56 18.17
CA GLU A 538 54.85 7.41 18.40
C GLU A 538 55.53 6.33 17.55
N LEU A 539 54.72 5.54 16.80
CA LEU A 539 55.23 4.51 15.90
C LEU A 539 55.63 5.09 14.55
N SER A 540 56.86 4.83 14.13
CA SER A 540 57.30 5.11 12.77
C SER A 540 57.80 3.82 12.10
N VAL A 541 57.51 3.68 10.80
CA VAL A 541 57.93 2.53 9.98
C VAL A 541 58.41 3.07 8.65
N ALA A 542 59.66 2.80 8.27
CA ALA A 542 60.25 3.31 7.05
C ALA A 542 59.59 2.72 5.81
N GLN A 543 59.40 1.39 5.79
CA GLN A 543 58.76 0.71 4.67
C GLN A 543 57.98 -0.52 5.13
N VAL A 544 56.78 -0.70 4.56
CA VAL A 544 55.99 -1.91 4.65
C VAL A 544 55.68 -2.39 3.24
N ARG A 545 55.95 -3.67 2.98
CA ARG A 545 55.53 -4.33 1.74
C ARG A 545 54.65 -5.53 2.13
N VAL A 546 53.50 -5.62 1.51
CA VAL A 546 52.57 -6.72 1.67
C VAL A 546 52.30 -7.34 0.33
N GLU A 547 52.65 -8.62 0.15
CA GLU A 547 52.25 -9.44 -0.99
C GLU A 547 51.42 -10.58 -0.48
N GLY A 548 50.20 -10.73 -0.98
CA GLY A 548 49.24 -11.73 -0.53
C GLY A 548 48.50 -12.37 -1.69
N ASP A 549 48.27 -13.65 -1.59
CA ASP A 549 47.33 -14.42 -2.41
C ASP A 549 46.58 -15.34 -1.44
N ILE A 550 45.47 -14.87 -0.95
CA ILE A 550 44.70 -15.52 0.10
C ILE A 550 43.35 -15.93 -0.48
N LYS A 551 43.02 -17.21 -0.39
CA LYS A 551 41.72 -17.76 -0.76
C LYS A 551 40.96 -18.08 0.51
N SER A 552 39.72 -17.62 0.61
CA SER A 552 38.76 -17.99 1.64
C SER A 552 37.80 -18.99 1.02
N THR A 553 37.99 -20.25 1.35
CA THR A 553 37.05 -21.34 1.06
C THR A 553 36.54 -21.85 2.40
N ASP A 554 36.13 -23.12 2.51
CA ASP A 554 35.84 -23.76 3.81
C ASP A 554 37.03 -23.67 4.80
N GLN A 555 38.20 -23.35 4.31
CA GLN A 555 39.41 -23.03 5.06
C GLN A 555 40.17 -21.91 4.40
N ILE A 556 40.59 -20.92 5.19
CA ILE A 556 41.48 -19.86 4.70
C ILE A 556 42.81 -20.51 4.31
N ALA A 557 43.21 -20.36 3.06
CA ALA A 557 44.46 -20.91 2.55
C ALA A 557 45.13 -19.90 1.62
N GLY A 558 46.46 -19.89 1.59
CA GLY A 558 47.18 -19.00 0.69
C GLY A 558 48.62 -18.74 1.10
N LYS A 559 49.13 -17.63 0.57
CA LYS A 559 50.43 -17.10 0.83
C LYS A 559 50.34 -15.64 1.24
N LEU A 560 51.03 -15.26 2.29
CA LEU A 560 51.16 -13.89 2.75
C LEU A 560 52.63 -13.59 3.08
N ASP A 561 53.23 -12.66 2.35
CA ASP A 561 54.56 -12.16 2.61
C ASP A 561 54.44 -10.72 3.11
N VAL A 562 54.89 -10.47 4.33
CA VAL A 562 54.94 -9.13 4.91
C VAL A 562 56.38 -8.79 5.26
N ARG A 563 56.84 -7.67 4.78
CA ARG A 563 58.14 -7.13 5.10
C ARG A 563 58.01 -5.73 5.67
N VAL A 564 58.48 -5.54 6.89
CA VAL A 564 58.48 -4.24 7.60
C VAL A 564 59.90 -3.85 7.91
N GLU A 565 60.30 -2.68 7.49
CA GLU A 565 61.66 -2.17 7.67
C GLU A 565 61.64 -0.95 8.59
N GLN A 566 62.63 -0.91 9.50
CA GLN A 566 62.89 0.19 10.42
C GLN A 566 61.65 0.62 11.19
N ILE A 567 61.23 -0.20 12.12
CA ILE A 567 60.20 0.14 13.10
C ILE A 567 60.87 0.85 14.26
N SER A 568 60.40 2.04 14.58
CA SER A 568 60.91 2.84 15.68
C SER A 568 59.78 3.29 16.58
N GLN A 569 59.96 3.04 17.88
CA GLN A 569 59.15 3.58 18.98
C GLN A 569 60.11 4.12 20.05
N PRO A 570 59.67 4.87 21.08
CA PRO A 570 60.58 5.51 22.06
C PRO A 570 61.56 4.52 22.67
N ASP A 571 61.17 3.26 22.93
CA ASP A 571 62.01 2.27 23.61
C ASP A 571 62.30 1.03 22.78
N VAL A 572 61.97 1.02 21.50
CA VAL A 572 62.09 -0.15 20.63
C VAL A 572 62.53 0.26 19.21
N ASN A 573 63.63 -0.29 18.74
CA ASN A 573 64.11 -0.16 17.37
C ASN A 573 64.26 -1.55 16.75
N ILE A 574 63.45 -1.83 15.71
CA ILE A 574 63.49 -3.09 14.97
C ILE A 574 63.92 -2.78 13.51
N ASN A 575 64.99 -3.32 13.06
CA ASN A 575 65.50 -3.08 11.71
C ASN A 575 64.68 -3.74 10.62
N LEU A 576 64.25 -4.98 10.90
CA LEU A 576 63.51 -5.76 9.91
C LEU A 576 62.58 -6.77 10.61
N VAL A 577 61.32 -6.79 10.18
CA VAL A 577 60.37 -7.88 10.44
C VAL A 577 59.97 -8.49 9.11
N THR A 578 60.16 -9.79 8.94
CA THR A 578 59.60 -10.56 7.83
C THR A 578 58.66 -11.61 8.35
N LEU A 579 57.48 -11.66 7.81
CA LEU A 579 56.51 -12.69 8.03
C LEU A 579 56.21 -13.35 6.69
N ASN A 580 56.50 -14.63 6.58
CA ASN A 580 56.12 -15.48 5.47
C ASN A 580 55.13 -16.52 6.02
N ALA A 581 53.91 -16.46 5.59
CA ALA A 581 52.90 -17.41 5.95
C ALA A 581 52.40 -18.12 4.70
N LYS A 582 52.30 -19.45 4.77
CA LYS A 582 51.83 -20.28 3.66
C LYS A 582 51.09 -21.51 4.19
N GLY A 583 50.01 -21.86 3.52
CA GLY A 583 49.20 -23.02 3.89
C GLY A 583 47.76 -22.70 4.13
N SER A 584 47.13 -23.46 5.02
CA SER A 584 45.72 -23.29 5.40
C SER A 584 45.56 -23.09 6.92
N GLU A 585 44.38 -22.79 7.37
CA GLU A 585 44.05 -22.66 8.79
C GLU A 585 44.48 -23.89 9.62
N LYS A 586 44.30 -25.08 9.06
CA LYS A 586 44.62 -26.35 9.77
C LYS A 586 46.07 -26.79 9.62
N GLN A 587 46.73 -26.37 8.54
CA GLN A 587 48.12 -26.75 8.28
C GLN A 587 48.83 -25.61 7.58
N HIS A 588 49.63 -24.88 8.30
CA HIS A 588 50.36 -23.73 7.80
C HIS A 588 51.83 -23.74 8.25
N GLU A 589 52.65 -23.15 7.43
CA GLU A 589 54.02 -22.79 7.73
C GLU A 589 54.08 -21.28 7.95
N LEU A 590 54.58 -20.88 9.11
CA LEU A 590 54.78 -19.50 9.48
C LEU A 590 56.24 -19.26 9.81
N GLN A 591 56.86 -18.41 9.04
CA GLN A 591 58.24 -17.99 9.29
C GLN A 591 58.24 -16.52 9.68
N LEU A 592 58.48 -16.27 10.95
CA LEU A 592 58.67 -14.93 11.48
C LEU A 592 60.13 -14.71 11.77
N ARG A 593 60.71 -13.68 11.18
CA ARG A 593 62.06 -13.24 11.43
C ARG A 593 62.06 -11.79 11.87
N ILE A 594 62.63 -11.54 13.03
CA ILE A 594 62.77 -10.22 13.60
C ILE A 594 64.26 -9.93 13.78
N GLN A 595 64.71 -8.78 13.30
CA GLN A 595 66.06 -8.27 13.46
C GLN A 595 65.97 -6.90 14.10
N GLY A 596 66.47 -6.74 15.30
CA GLY A 596 66.48 -5.47 16.02
C GLY A 596 67.70 -5.38 16.91
N GLU A 597 68.04 -4.20 17.33
CA GLU A 597 69.05 -3.99 18.37
C GLU A 597 68.35 -3.90 19.71
N PRO A 598 68.82 -4.60 20.74
CA PRO A 598 68.34 -4.40 22.10
C PRO A 598 68.72 -2.96 22.50
N VAL A 599 67.76 -2.21 23.02
CA VAL A 599 68.01 -0.89 23.64
C VAL A 599 68.69 -1.06 25.00
#